data_99849707b8398be590e17803eb901417
#
_entry.id   99849707b8398be590e17803eb901417
#
_cell.length_a   1.000
_cell.length_b   1.000
_cell.length_c   1.000
_cell.angle_alpha   90.00
_cell.angle_beta   90.00
_cell.angle_gamma   90.00
#
_symmetry.space_group_name_H-M   'P 1'
#
loop_
_entity.id
_entity.type
_entity.pdbx_description
1 polymer ?
#
loop_
_entity_poly.entity_id
_entity_poly.type
_entity_poly.pdbx_seq_one_letter_code
_entity_poly.pdbx_strand_id
1 'polypeptide(L)'
;MRQANTAIVRERHPIPTVDELLLDMSKSNVFSKLDLKWGFHQLLLSEDSRDITTFVTHVGLFRYKRLLFGVSSAPEIYQNEIRKVVQGIPGVANMSDDMVVHGPNKAEHDKRLEQVFRRLEATGLTLNRSKCVFGVSEIDFLGHKLSD
;
A
#
# COMPACT_ATOMS: atom_id res chain seq x y z
N MET A 1 17.17 -7.88 13.58
CA MET A 1 16.50 -6.56 13.55
C MET A 1 16.26 -5.89 14.93
N ARG A 2 16.30 -6.60 16.08
CA ARG A 2 16.06 -5.96 17.40
C ARG A 2 16.98 -4.78 17.66
N GLN A 3 18.28 -4.95 17.49
CA GLN A 3 19.26 -3.87 17.72
C GLN A 3 19.13 -2.74 16.71
N ALA A 4 18.87 -3.06 15.44
CA ALA A 4 18.64 -2.05 14.40
C ALA A 4 17.40 -1.20 14.72
N ASN A 5 16.31 -1.81 15.21
CA ASN A 5 15.09 -1.11 15.56
C ASN A 5 15.23 -0.12 16.72
N THR A 6 16.23 -0.30 17.61
CA THR A 6 16.50 0.69 18.67
C THR A 6 17.12 1.98 18.14
N ALA A 7 17.80 1.92 17.00
CA ALA A 7 18.45 3.07 16.36
C ALA A 7 17.56 3.74 15.29
N ILE A 8 16.45 3.11 14.91
CA ILE A 8 15.52 3.67 13.91
C ILE A 8 14.59 4.67 14.59
N VAL A 9 14.60 5.91 14.10
CA VAL A 9 13.60 6.92 14.48
C VAL A 9 12.27 6.55 13.84
N ARG A 10 11.26 6.31 14.67
CA ARG A 10 9.92 5.95 14.20
C ARG A 10 9.16 7.21 13.79
N GLU A 11 8.96 7.37 12.49
CA GLU A 11 8.04 8.38 11.97
C GLU A 11 6.59 7.90 12.19
N ARG A 12 5.78 8.76 12.80
CA ARG A 12 4.35 8.51 12.99
C ARG A 12 3.58 9.25 11.93
N HIS A 13 2.98 8.50 11.01
CA HIS A 13 2.02 9.03 10.04
C HIS A 13 0.61 8.62 10.48
N PRO A 14 -0.37 9.57 10.50
CA PRO A 14 -1.74 9.21 10.82
C PRO A 14 -2.28 8.23 9.78
N ILE A 15 -2.73 7.07 10.27
CA ILE A 15 -3.41 6.06 9.47
C ILE A 15 -4.91 6.28 9.66
N PRO A 16 -5.74 6.35 8.58
CA PRO A 16 -7.17 6.49 8.70
C PRO A 16 -7.75 5.29 9.48
N THR A 17 -8.82 5.53 10.23
CA THR A 17 -9.52 4.45 10.92
C THR A 17 -10.31 3.61 9.94
N VAL A 18 -10.58 2.35 10.31
CA VAL A 18 -11.43 1.46 9.50
C VAL A 18 -12.81 2.07 9.28
N ASP A 19 -13.40 2.68 10.33
CA ASP A 19 -14.71 3.30 10.26
C ASP A 19 -14.76 4.48 9.27
N GLU A 20 -13.72 5.31 9.22
CA GLU A 20 -13.61 6.41 8.25
C GLU A 20 -13.57 5.88 6.81
N LEU A 21 -12.79 4.82 6.56
CA LEU A 21 -12.71 4.20 5.25
C LEU A 21 -14.05 3.56 4.84
N LEU A 22 -14.69 2.84 5.75
CA LEU A 22 -15.99 2.20 5.50
C LEU A 22 -17.09 3.23 5.22
N LEU A 23 -17.07 4.36 5.93
CA LEU A 23 -18.04 5.44 5.70
C LEU A 23 -17.89 6.05 4.30
N ASP A 24 -16.67 6.27 3.83
CA ASP A 24 -16.42 6.77 2.48
C ASP A 24 -16.89 5.79 1.40
N MET A 25 -16.77 4.49 1.67
CA MET A 25 -17.18 3.41 0.74
C MET A 25 -18.69 3.12 0.75
N SER A 26 -19.43 3.58 1.75
CA SER A 26 -20.86 3.23 1.97
C SER A 26 -21.82 3.66 0.86
N LYS A 27 -21.40 4.59 0.00
CA LYS A 27 -22.20 5.09 -1.14
C LYS A 27 -21.75 4.53 -2.48
N SER A 28 -20.99 3.46 -2.46
CA SER A 28 -20.36 2.88 -3.64
C SER A 28 -20.93 1.49 -3.93
N ASN A 29 -21.15 1.21 -5.19
CA ASN A 29 -21.76 -0.03 -5.68
C ASN A 29 -20.81 -0.83 -6.57
N VAL A 30 -19.66 -0.27 -6.91
CA VAL A 30 -18.63 -0.95 -7.72
C VAL A 30 -17.29 -0.82 -7.06
N PHE A 31 -16.60 -1.94 -6.93
CA PHE A 31 -15.35 -2.05 -6.19
C PHE A 31 -14.28 -2.79 -7.00
N SER A 32 -13.03 -2.38 -6.85
CA SER A 32 -11.86 -3.15 -7.25
C SER A 32 -10.87 -3.21 -6.11
N LYS A 33 -10.34 -4.39 -5.84
CA LYS A 33 -9.26 -4.60 -4.86
C LYS A 33 -7.95 -4.82 -5.59
N LEU A 34 -6.95 -4.05 -5.22
CA LEU A 34 -5.62 -4.10 -5.80
C LEU A 34 -4.62 -4.60 -4.75
N ASP A 35 -3.79 -5.55 -5.15
CA ASP A 35 -2.71 -6.11 -4.33
C ASP A 35 -1.37 -5.70 -4.96
N LEU A 36 -0.54 -5.00 -4.21
CA LEU A 36 0.78 -4.58 -4.67
C LEU A 36 1.76 -5.75 -4.56
N LYS A 37 2.45 -6.03 -5.66
CA LYS A 37 3.41 -7.13 -5.72
C LYS A 37 4.59 -6.86 -4.78
N TRP A 38 4.82 -7.75 -3.81
CA TRP A 38 5.96 -7.67 -2.88
C TRP A 38 6.04 -6.38 -2.06
N GLY A 39 4.95 -5.70 -1.86
CA GLY A 39 4.74 -4.58 -0.96
C GLY A 39 5.97 -3.75 -0.62
N PHE A 40 6.53 -3.94 0.55
CA PHE A 40 7.69 -3.20 1.06
C PHE A 40 8.90 -3.22 0.13
N HIS A 41 9.16 -4.34 -0.55
CA HIS A 41 10.30 -4.48 -1.45
C HIS A 41 10.22 -3.59 -2.71
N GLN A 42 9.11 -2.93 -2.97
CA GLN A 42 8.99 -1.95 -4.05
C GLN A 42 9.56 -0.58 -3.68
N LEU A 43 9.70 -0.28 -2.38
CA LEU A 43 10.24 0.99 -1.90
C LEU A 43 11.77 0.92 -1.76
N LEU A 44 12.46 1.92 -2.35
CA LEU A 44 13.90 2.06 -2.21
C LEU A 44 14.24 2.72 -0.87
N LEU A 45 15.25 2.19 -0.20
CA LEU A 45 15.88 2.86 0.95
C LEU A 45 16.84 3.94 0.46
N SER A 46 16.84 5.08 1.15
CA SER A 46 17.90 6.07 0.99
C SER A 46 19.27 5.44 1.27
N GLU A 47 20.30 5.94 0.64
CA GLU A 47 21.64 5.35 0.77
C GLU A 47 22.12 5.33 2.23
N ASP A 48 21.87 6.43 2.95
CA ASP A 48 22.22 6.57 4.37
C ASP A 48 21.51 5.56 5.29
N SER A 49 20.31 5.10 4.90
CA SER A 49 19.52 4.13 5.67
C SER A 49 19.87 2.67 5.39
N ARG A 50 20.69 2.40 4.37
CA ARG A 50 21.00 1.00 3.97
C ARG A 50 21.95 0.32 4.94
N ASP A 51 22.90 1.02 5.51
CA ASP A 51 23.96 0.42 6.35
C ASP A 51 23.41 -0.25 7.62
N ILE A 52 22.33 0.30 8.21
CA ILE A 52 21.67 -0.30 9.38
C ILE A 52 21.02 -1.66 9.05
N THR A 53 20.81 -1.97 7.78
CA THR A 53 20.25 -3.23 7.30
C THR A 53 21.31 -4.29 6.99
N THR A 54 22.57 -4.01 7.29
CA THR A 54 23.70 -4.90 6.98
C THR A 54 23.60 -6.22 7.73
N PHE A 55 23.84 -7.30 7.02
CA PHE A 55 23.89 -8.66 7.54
C PHE A 55 25.08 -9.43 6.96
N VAL A 56 25.56 -10.40 7.71
CA VAL A 56 26.69 -11.25 7.32
C VAL A 56 26.20 -12.55 6.68
N THR A 57 26.88 -13.00 5.65
CA THR A 57 26.70 -14.30 5.02
C THR A 57 28.05 -15.01 4.90
N HIS A 58 28.02 -16.27 4.48
CA HIS A 58 29.26 -17.04 4.22
C HIS A 58 30.12 -16.48 3.07
N VAL A 59 29.57 -15.60 2.23
CA VAL A 59 30.27 -14.96 1.11
C VAL A 59 30.55 -13.47 1.33
N GLY A 60 30.18 -12.92 2.49
CA GLY A 60 30.48 -11.53 2.85
C GLY A 60 29.34 -10.77 3.50
N LEU A 61 29.52 -9.46 3.57
CA LEU A 61 28.55 -8.52 4.11
C LEU A 61 27.61 -8.03 2.98
N PHE A 62 26.33 -8.02 3.29
CA PHE A 62 25.29 -7.51 2.40
C PHE A 62 24.40 -6.51 3.13
N ARG A 63 23.77 -5.61 2.39
CA ARG A 63 22.76 -4.68 2.91
C ARG A 63 21.57 -4.62 1.97
N TYR A 64 20.40 -4.33 2.52
CA TYR A 64 19.21 -4.14 1.70
C TYR A 64 19.25 -2.80 0.99
N LYS A 65 18.82 -2.80 -0.27
CA LYS A 65 18.57 -1.57 -1.04
C LYS A 65 17.11 -1.13 -0.95
N ARG A 66 16.23 -2.01 -0.52
CA ARG A 66 14.79 -1.81 -0.46
C ARG A 66 14.27 -2.02 0.95
N LEU A 67 13.11 -1.43 1.23
CA LEU A 67 12.44 -1.60 2.52
C LEU A 67 12.17 -3.09 2.77
N LEU A 68 12.37 -3.52 4.00
CA LEU A 68 12.32 -4.94 4.37
C LEU A 68 11.40 -5.16 5.57
N PHE A 69 10.97 -6.41 5.72
CA PHE A 69 10.23 -6.85 6.90
C PHE A 69 11.11 -6.83 8.16
N GLY A 70 10.50 -6.57 9.31
CA GLY A 70 11.19 -6.54 10.61
C GLY A 70 11.73 -5.16 11.00
N VAL A 71 11.68 -4.17 10.13
CA VAL A 71 11.87 -2.75 10.49
C VAL A 71 10.61 -2.25 11.16
N SER A 72 10.72 -1.70 12.37
CA SER A 72 9.55 -1.32 13.20
C SER A 72 8.66 -0.25 12.57
N SER A 73 9.24 0.63 11.76
CA SER A 73 8.52 1.72 11.06
C SER A 73 8.12 1.37 9.62
N ALA A 74 8.44 0.18 9.14
CA ALA A 74 8.17 -0.19 7.74
C ALA A 74 6.68 -0.10 7.35
N PRO A 75 5.71 -0.55 8.16
CA PRO A 75 4.30 -0.44 7.81
C PRO A 75 3.85 1.01 7.64
N GLU A 76 4.25 1.90 8.54
CA GLU A 76 3.88 3.32 8.48
C GLU A 76 4.51 4.03 7.28
N ILE A 77 5.78 3.75 7.00
CA ILE A 77 6.49 4.29 5.83
C ILE A 77 5.80 3.84 4.55
N TYR A 78 5.55 2.54 4.43
CA TYR A 78 4.89 1.96 3.27
C TYR A 78 3.49 2.55 3.04
N GLN A 79 2.66 2.58 4.07
CA GLN A 79 1.32 3.17 4.03
C GLN A 79 1.37 4.63 3.57
N ASN A 80 2.30 5.42 4.11
CA ASN A 80 2.46 6.82 3.76
C ASN A 80 2.89 7.01 2.30
N GLU A 81 3.83 6.21 1.81
CA GLU A 81 4.30 6.30 0.41
C GLU A 81 3.19 5.91 -0.57
N ILE A 82 2.45 4.84 -0.31
CA ILE A 82 1.29 4.46 -1.15
C ILE A 82 0.21 5.54 -1.11
N ARG A 83 -0.06 6.11 0.06
CA ARG A 83 -1.01 7.23 0.21
C ARG A 83 -0.63 8.43 -0.65
N LYS A 84 0.65 8.80 -0.71
CA LYS A 84 1.14 9.89 -1.56
C LYS A 84 0.90 9.61 -3.05
N VAL A 85 1.10 8.36 -3.47
CA VAL A 85 0.90 7.96 -4.88
C VAL A 85 -0.55 8.16 -5.31
N VAL A 86 -1.51 7.80 -4.47
CA VAL A 86 -2.95 7.88 -4.79
C VAL A 86 -3.61 9.17 -4.31
N GLN A 87 -2.85 10.08 -3.73
CA GLN A 87 -3.35 11.36 -3.23
C GLN A 87 -4.08 12.16 -4.31
N GLY A 88 -5.26 12.69 -3.95
CA GLY A 88 -6.08 13.50 -4.86
C GLY A 88 -6.97 12.70 -5.81
N ILE A 89 -6.90 11.36 -5.79
CA ILE A 89 -7.84 10.51 -6.52
C ILE A 89 -9.00 10.17 -5.57
N PRO A 90 -10.23 10.60 -5.87
CA PRO A 90 -11.38 10.26 -5.03
C PRO A 90 -11.70 8.77 -5.10
N GLY A 91 -12.33 8.22 -4.06
CA GLY A 91 -12.77 6.83 -4.05
C GLY A 91 -11.64 5.80 -4.03
N VAL A 92 -10.53 6.12 -3.40
CA VAL A 92 -9.44 5.18 -3.15
C VAL A 92 -9.22 5.04 -1.65
N ALA A 93 -9.42 3.83 -1.14
CA ALA A 93 -9.11 3.45 0.24
C ALA A 93 -7.84 2.59 0.25
N ASN A 94 -6.86 2.98 1.05
CA ASN A 94 -5.62 2.24 1.20
C ASN A 94 -5.33 1.99 2.67
N MET A 95 -5.14 0.73 3.03
CA MET A 95 -4.71 0.34 4.36
C MET A 95 -3.83 -0.91 4.29
N SER A 96 -2.63 -0.82 4.83
CA SER A 96 -1.59 -1.86 4.73
C SER A 96 -1.32 -2.26 3.28
N ASP A 97 -1.46 -3.54 2.97
CA ASP A 97 -1.22 -4.08 1.64
C ASP A 97 -2.47 -4.01 0.73
N ASP A 98 -3.63 -3.66 1.30
CA ASP A 98 -4.89 -3.61 0.58
C ASP A 98 -5.19 -2.21 0.08
N MET A 99 -5.48 -2.09 -1.21
CA MET A 99 -5.97 -0.88 -1.85
C MET A 99 -7.31 -1.19 -2.53
N VAL A 100 -8.33 -0.42 -2.23
CA VAL A 100 -9.64 -0.54 -2.84
C VAL A 100 -9.97 0.73 -3.61
N VAL A 101 -10.35 0.57 -4.87
CA VAL A 101 -10.93 1.63 -5.69
C VAL A 101 -12.43 1.40 -5.74
N HIS A 102 -13.21 2.41 -5.41
CA HIS A 102 -14.66 2.31 -5.34
C HIS A 102 -15.37 3.47 -6.03
N GLY A 103 -16.60 3.26 -6.43
CA GLY A 103 -17.41 4.29 -7.08
C GLY A 103 -18.90 3.99 -7.04
N PRO A 104 -19.73 5.05 -7.15
CA PRO A 104 -21.19 4.91 -7.11
C PRO A 104 -21.75 4.15 -8.32
N ASN A 105 -21.03 4.15 -9.43
CA ASN A 105 -21.39 3.44 -10.65
C ASN A 105 -20.11 3.01 -11.40
N LYS A 106 -20.30 2.18 -12.42
CA LYS A 106 -19.19 1.64 -13.21
C LYS A 106 -18.36 2.74 -13.91
N ALA A 107 -18.99 3.76 -14.44
CA ALA A 107 -18.29 4.82 -15.18
C ALA A 107 -17.33 5.61 -14.25
N GLU A 108 -17.80 6.04 -13.09
CA GLU A 108 -16.97 6.72 -12.10
C GLU A 108 -15.89 5.82 -11.53
N HIS A 109 -16.23 4.56 -11.22
CA HIS A 109 -15.28 3.57 -10.76
C HIS A 109 -14.14 3.36 -11.78
N ASP A 110 -14.46 3.12 -13.04
CA ASP A 110 -13.47 2.84 -14.09
C ASP A 110 -12.56 4.06 -14.32
N LYS A 111 -13.10 5.27 -14.28
CA LYS A 111 -12.33 6.51 -14.35
C LYS A 111 -11.31 6.64 -13.20
N ARG A 112 -11.74 6.35 -11.98
CA ARG A 112 -10.87 6.37 -10.79
C ARG A 112 -9.80 5.29 -10.87
N LEU A 113 -10.18 4.08 -11.28
CA LEU A 113 -9.26 2.95 -11.46
C LEU A 113 -8.18 3.26 -12.50
N GLU A 114 -8.54 3.89 -13.62
CA GLU A 114 -7.59 4.34 -14.64
C GLU A 114 -6.59 5.36 -14.06
N GLN A 115 -7.05 6.32 -13.27
CA GLN A 115 -6.18 7.30 -12.61
C GLN A 115 -5.20 6.61 -11.66
N VAL A 116 -5.65 5.62 -10.90
CA VAL A 116 -4.77 4.82 -10.03
C VAL A 116 -3.72 4.09 -10.86
N PHE A 117 -4.10 3.42 -11.93
CA PHE A 117 -3.14 2.72 -12.79
C PHE A 117 -2.09 3.65 -13.38
N ARG A 118 -2.47 4.82 -13.86
CA ARG A 118 -1.53 5.83 -14.37
C ARG A 118 -0.54 6.29 -13.29
N ARG A 119 -1.00 6.47 -12.05
CA ARG A 119 -0.12 6.83 -10.93
C ARG A 119 0.84 5.71 -10.54
N LEU A 120 0.35 4.46 -10.51
CA LEU A 120 1.20 3.30 -10.24
C LEU A 120 2.27 3.12 -11.32
N GLU A 121 1.89 3.25 -12.58
CA GLU A 121 2.83 3.19 -13.71
C GLU A 121 3.90 4.29 -13.63
N ALA A 122 3.51 5.53 -13.38
CA ALA A 122 4.41 6.67 -13.25
C ALA A 122 5.41 6.51 -12.09
N THR A 123 5.04 5.82 -11.03
CA THR A 123 5.90 5.57 -9.85
C THR A 123 6.65 4.23 -9.94
N GLY A 124 6.42 3.42 -10.96
CA GLY A 124 7.05 2.10 -11.14
C GLY A 124 6.54 1.03 -10.18
N LEU A 125 5.40 1.25 -9.53
CA LEU A 125 4.76 0.25 -8.67
C LEU A 125 4.02 -0.78 -9.49
N THR A 126 4.15 -2.06 -9.11
CA THR A 126 3.55 -3.18 -9.82
C THR A 126 2.51 -3.91 -8.98
N LEU A 127 1.47 -4.40 -9.65
CA LEU A 127 0.38 -5.16 -9.05
C LEU A 127 0.59 -6.67 -9.21
N ASN A 128 0.10 -7.42 -8.24
CA ASN A 128 -0.05 -8.86 -8.33
C ASN A 128 -1.42 -9.18 -8.94
N ARG A 129 -1.47 -9.32 -10.27
CA ARG A 129 -2.72 -9.50 -11.01
C ARG A 129 -3.57 -10.66 -10.50
N SER A 130 -2.95 -11.76 -10.08
CA SER A 130 -3.67 -12.95 -9.61
C SER A 130 -4.43 -12.73 -8.30
N LYS A 131 -4.04 -11.72 -7.52
CA LYS A 131 -4.68 -11.34 -6.26
C LYS A 131 -5.58 -10.10 -6.39
N CYS A 132 -5.59 -9.45 -7.54
CA CYS A 132 -6.47 -8.33 -7.79
C CYS A 132 -7.87 -8.80 -8.20
N VAL A 133 -8.88 -8.04 -7.77
CA VAL A 133 -10.29 -8.24 -8.14
C VAL A 133 -10.81 -6.95 -8.72
N PHE A 134 -11.51 -7.00 -9.85
CA PHE A 134 -11.92 -5.80 -10.59
C PHE A 134 -13.42 -5.75 -10.83
N GLY A 135 -14.01 -4.57 -10.60
CA GLY A 135 -15.36 -4.23 -11.03
C GLY A 135 -16.46 -5.10 -10.44
N VAL A 136 -16.35 -5.48 -9.16
CA VAL A 136 -17.32 -6.33 -8.47
C VAL A 136 -18.30 -5.48 -7.66
N SER A 137 -19.50 -6.03 -7.39
CA SER A 137 -20.51 -5.40 -6.54
C SER A 137 -20.32 -5.69 -5.05
N GLU A 138 -19.53 -6.71 -4.73
CA GLU A 138 -19.21 -7.09 -3.35
C GLU A 138 -17.71 -7.30 -3.20
N ILE A 139 -17.15 -6.89 -2.06
CA ILE A 139 -15.74 -7.07 -1.75
C ILE A 139 -15.53 -7.25 -0.25
N ASP A 140 -14.54 -8.06 0.11
CA ASP A 140 -14.06 -8.15 1.48
C ASP A 140 -12.89 -7.20 1.68
N PHE A 141 -13.04 -6.26 2.61
CA PHE A 141 -12.02 -5.30 2.97
C PHE A 141 -11.90 -5.17 4.47
N LEU A 142 -10.71 -5.43 5.01
CA LEU A 142 -10.40 -5.38 6.44
C LEU A 142 -11.34 -6.21 7.32
N GLY A 143 -11.78 -7.37 6.84
CA GLY A 143 -12.72 -8.26 7.53
C GLY A 143 -14.19 -7.83 7.46
N HIS A 144 -14.50 -6.78 6.70
CA HIS A 144 -15.86 -6.32 6.43
C HIS A 144 -16.27 -6.64 5.01
N LYS A 145 -17.49 -7.15 4.85
CA LYS A 145 -18.11 -7.35 3.55
C LYS A 145 -18.81 -6.06 3.13
N LEU A 146 -18.37 -5.51 2.00
CA LEU A 146 -18.96 -4.33 1.40
C LEU A 146 -19.79 -4.76 0.20
N SER A 147 -21.04 -4.35 0.16
CA SER A 147 -21.99 -4.61 -0.91
C SER A 147 -22.93 -3.45 -1.07
N ASP A 148 -23.64 -3.41 -2.21
CA ASP A 148 -24.76 -2.50 -2.48
C ASP A 148 -25.89 -2.67 -1.45
#